data_6e04eaeeec3ead69fc3e687315c25fe2
#
_entry.id   6e04eaeeec3ead69fc3e687315c25fe2
#
_cell.length_a   1.000
_cell.length_b   1.000
_cell.length_c   1.000
_cell.angle_alpha   90.00
_cell.angle_beta   90.00
_cell.angle_gamma   90.00
#
_symmetry.space_group_name_H-M   'P 1'
#
loop_
_entity.id
_entity.type
_entity.pdbx_description
1 polymer ?
#
loop_
_entity_poly.entity_id
_entity_poly.type
_entity_poly.pdbx_seq_one_letter_code
_entity_poly.pdbx_strand_id
1 'polypeptide(L)'
;PWILLLTTLMVALGTDGLVKSHPRWVDLRPIDSVVYAFLPALAVLGAGLFIDHAIESYARQGMAMAAAVTVGLAAFGEYQTVDPGGRLYGPFRIFMAVATYLVAFSFFTVIYSRDFDVPFAAAFVAGVSALLAMELLREDRIVGRSSLLVGIAIGLTLGEFRAALYFYPLDGLLAGALLLIAFYLATGIVHHILDRDLDLATAAEYVVVTAGAAAAVVAAKAIT
;
A
#
# COMPACT_ATOMS: atom_id res chain seq x y z
N PRO A 1 -13.68 13.65 -10.86
CA PRO A 1 -13.51 13.14 -9.48
C PRO A 1 -14.63 12.19 -9.07
N TRP A 2 -15.91 12.50 -9.35
CA TRP A 2 -17.06 11.67 -8.93
C TRP A 2 -17.05 10.25 -9.50
N ILE A 3 -16.65 10.09 -10.77
CA ILE A 3 -16.57 8.77 -11.43
C ILE A 3 -15.53 7.91 -10.68
N LEU A 4 -14.37 8.45 -10.34
CA LEU A 4 -13.34 7.72 -9.62
C LEU A 4 -13.83 7.26 -8.24
N LEU A 5 -14.48 8.15 -7.48
CA LEU A 5 -15.06 7.80 -6.18
C LEU A 5 -16.14 6.72 -6.30
N LEU A 6 -16.99 6.82 -7.31
CA LEU A 6 -18.05 5.85 -7.56
C LEU A 6 -17.47 4.47 -7.94
N THR A 7 -16.46 4.46 -8.82
CA THR A 7 -15.74 3.22 -9.19
C THR A 7 -15.06 2.59 -7.97
N THR A 8 -14.39 3.41 -7.14
CA THR A 8 -13.77 2.94 -5.88
C THR A 8 -14.80 2.28 -4.97
N LEU A 9 -15.96 2.92 -4.77
CA LEU A 9 -17.03 2.38 -3.95
C LEU A 9 -17.61 1.08 -4.55
N MET A 10 -17.83 1.04 -5.87
CA MET A 10 -18.31 -0.17 -6.55
C MET A 10 -17.33 -1.33 -6.42
N VAL A 11 -16.03 -1.07 -6.55
CA VAL A 11 -15.00 -2.12 -6.38
C VAL A 11 -14.94 -2.58 -4.93
N ALA A 12 -15.01 -1.66 -3.95
CA ALA A 12 -15.05 -2.03 -2.54
C ALA A 12 -16.22 -2.94 -2.20
N LEU A 13 -17.44 -2.55 -2.61
CA LEU A 13 -18.65 -3.33 -2.38
C LEU A 13 -18.65 -4.64 -3.16
N GLY A 14 -18.16 -4.63 -4.39
CA GLY A 14 -18.02 -5.83 -5.23
C GLY A 14 -17.05 -6.85 -4.61
N THR A 15 -15.90 -6.39 -4.13
CA THR A 15 -14.92 -7.25 -3.44
C THR A 15 -15.47 -7.81 -2.13
N ASP A 16 -16.14 -6.98 -1.32
CA ASP A 16 -16.81 -7.45 -0.10
C ASP A 16 -17.83 -8.54 -0.40
N GLY A 17 -18.68 -8.35 -1.43
CA GLY A 17 -19.62 -9.35 -1.88
C GLY A 17 -18.96 -10.62 -2.40
N LEU A 18 -17.87 -10.49 -3.15
CA LEU A 18 -17.09 -11.62 -3.67
C LEU A 18 -16.49 -12.45 -2.52
N VAL A 19 -15.85 -11.81 -1.56
CA VAL A 19 -15.25 -12.47 -0.38
C VAL A 19 -16.32 -13.17 0.45
N LYS A 20 -17.48 -12.55 0.66
CA LYS A 20 -18.62 -13.14 1.38
C LYS A 20 -19.23 -14.35 0.67
N SER A 21 -19.03 -14.50 -0.63
CA SER A 21 -19.48 -15.67 -1.39
C SER A 21 -18.57 -16.90 -1.22
N HIS A 22 -17.41 -16.74 -0.56
CA HIS A 22 -16.46 -17.84 -0.37
C HIS A 22 -17.00 -18.88 0.61
N PRO A 23 -16.91 -20.21 0.33
CA PRO A 23 -17.45 -21.27 1.19
C PRO A 23 -16.94 -21.25 2.64
N ARG A 24 -15.69 -20.78 2.85
CA ARG A 24 -15.09 -20.65 4.19
C ARG A 24 -15.42 -19.35 4.90
N TRP A 25 -16.22 -18.48 4.29
CA TRP A 25 -16.63 -17.21 4.89
C TRP A 25 -17.32 -17.36 6.26
N VAL A 26 -18.05 -18.45 6.46
CA VAL A 26 -18.83 -18.71 7.69
C VAL A 26 -17.93 -18.73 8.94
N ASP A 27 -16.64 -19.03 8.79
CA ASP A 27 -15.66 -19.10 9.87
C ASP A 27 -15.05 -17.72 10.21
N LEU A 28 -15.34 -16.68 9.42
CA LEU A 28 -14.79 -15.33 9.58
C LEU A 28 -15.79 -14.39 10.28
N ARG A 29 -15.25 -13.43 11.05
CA ARG A 29 -16.10 -12.41 11.66
C ARG A 29 -16.53 -11.39 10.60
N PRO A 30 -17.77 -10.86 10.65
CA PRO A 30 -18.25 -9.89 9.66
C PRO A 30 -17.38 -8.64 9.51
N ILE A 31 -16.69 -8.21 10.58
CA ILE A 31 -15.81 -7.04 10.56
C ILE A 31 -14.51 -7.30 9.78
N ASP A 32 -14.11 -8.56 9.67
CA ASP A 32 -12.87 -8.92 8.97
C ASP A 32 -13.03 -8.77 7.45
N SER A 33 -14.27 -8.79 6.92
CA SER A 33 -14.51 -8.61 5.47
C SER A 33 -14.14 -7.24 4.95
N VAL A 34 -14.26 -6.22 5.78
CA VAL A 34 -13.97 -4.84 5.36
C VAL A 34 -12.50 -4.66 4.98
N VAL A 35 -11.60 -5.39 5.65
CA VAL A 35 -10.16 -5.33 5.36
C VAL A 35 -9.85 -5.84 3.96
N TYR A 36 -10.55 -6.88 3.49
CA TYR A 36 -10.38 -7.43 2.14
C TYR A 36 -10.80 -6.46 1.02
N ALA A 37 -11.60 -5.46 1.32
CA ALA A 37 -12.00 -4.45 0.33
C ALA A 37 -10.98 -3.29 0.21
N PHE A 38 -10.06 -3.13 1.16
CA PHE A 38 -9.17 -1.97 1.21
C PHE A 38 -8.22 -1.91 0.02
N LEU A 39 -7.49 -3.00 -0.24
CA LEU A 39 -6.47 -2.96 -1.29
C LEU A 39 -7.08 -2.76 -2.68
N PRO A 40 -8.11 -3.49 -3.13
CA PRO A 40 -8.74 -3.23 -4.44
C PRO A 40 -9.31 -1.81 -4.55
N ALA A 41 -9.94 -1.28 -3.50
CA ALA A 41 -10.47 0.07 -3.48
C ALA A 41 -9.37 1.14 -3.55
N LEU A 42 -8.33 1.00 -2.74
CA LEU A 42 -7.16 1.88 -2.76
C LEU A 42 -6.40 1.78 -4.08
N ALA A 43 -6.36 0.60 -4.72
CA ALA A 43 -5.75 0.44 -6.02
C ALA A 43 -6.48 1.25 -7.11
N VAL A 44 -7.82 1.25 -7.12
CA VAL A 44 -8.59 2.12 -8.04
C VAL A 44 -8.28 3.58 -7.79
N LEU A 45 -8.34 4.01 -6.53
CA LEU A 45 -8.15 5.42 -6.17
C LEU A 45 -6.72 5.88 -6.45
N GLY A 46 -5.72 5.10 -6.01
CA GLY A 46 -4.31 5.42 -6.19
C GLY A 46 -3.90 5.44 -7.67
N ALA A 47 -4.28 4.41 -8.43
CA ALA A 47 -4.00 4.34 -9.85
C ALA A 47 -4.70 5.49 -10.62
N GLY A 48 -5.97 5.76 -10.31
CA GLY A 48 -6.71 6.85 -10.95
C GLY A 48 -6.07 8.21 -10.72
N LEU A 49 -5.69 8.51 -9.49
CA LEU A 49 -5.01 9.76 -9.13
C LEU A 49 -3.61 9.85 -9.76
N PHE A 50 -2.86 8.74 -9.78
CA PHE A 50 -1.53 8.68 -10.36
C PHE A 50 -1.55 8.87 -11.88
N ILE A 51 -2.46 8.18 -12.58
CA ILE A 51 -2.61 8.30 -14.04
C ILE A 51 -3.01 9.72 -14.44
N ASP A 52 -3.91 10.34 -13.68
CA ASP A 52 -4.35 11.72 -13.95
C ASP A 52 -3.22 12.72 -13.77
N HIS A 53 -2.32 12.48 -12.80
CA HIS A 53 -1.26 13.42 -12.44
C HIS A 53 0.06 13.19 -13.19
N ALA A 54 0.50 11.93 -13.32
CA ALA A 54 1.87 11.60 -13.74
C ALA A 54 1.99 11.08 -15.17
N ILE A 55 0.88 10.76 -15.84
CA ILE A 55 0.91 10.08 -17.13
C ILE A 55 0.42 11.00 -18.27
N GLU A 56 1.24 11.13 -19.29
CA GLU A 56 0.89 11.85 -20.51
C GLU A 56 -0.16 11.11 -21.37
N SER A 57 -0.80 11.85 -22.28
CA SER A 57 -2.01 11.48 -23.00
C SER A 57 -1.98 10.09 -23.66
N TYR A 58 -0.88 9.73 -24.32
CA TYR A 58 -0.79 8.48 -25.09
C TYR A 58 -0.65 7.22 -24.21
N ALA A 59 0.05 7.33 -23.07
CA ALA A 59 0.23 6.21 -22.15
C ALA A 59 -0.97 6.02 -21.20
N ARG A 60 -1.82 7.03 -21.06
CA ARG A 60 -2.94 7.04 -20.10
C ARG A 60 -3.89 5.86 -20.26
N GLN A 61 -4.26 5.53 -21.50
CA GLN A 61 -5.17 4.41 -21.76
C GLN A 61 -4.54 3.05 -21.42
N GLY A 62 -3.28 2.85 -21.80
CA GLY A 62 -2.54 1.62 -21.48
C GLY A 62 -2.39 1.43 -19.96
N MET A 63 -2.05 2.50 -19.25
CA MET A 63 -1.94 2.47 -17.78
C MET A 63 -3.30 2.23 -17.11
N ALA A 64 -4.39 2.81 -17.62
CA ALA A 64 -5.73 2.56 -17.11
C ALA A 64 -6.16 1.10 -17.30
N MET A 65 -5.83 0.49 -18.46
CA MET A 65 -6.06 -0.93 -18.69
C MET A 65 -5.23 -1.81 -17.73
N ALA A 66 -3.95 -1.51 -17.57
CA ALA A 66 -3.09 -2.22 -16.64
C ALA A 66 -3.60 -2.11 -15.18
N ALA A 67 -4.02 -0.91 -14.77
CA ALA A 67 -4.62 -0.68 -13.47
C ALA A 67 -5.93 -1.48 -13.30
N ALA A 68 -6.80 -1.51 -14.30
CA ALA A 68 -8.05 -2.28 -14.24
C ALA A 68 -7.78 -3.80 -14.09
N VAL A 69 -6.80 -4.34 -14.82
CA VAL A 69 -6.37 -5.74 -14.68
C VAL A 69 -5.81 -5.99 -13.27
N THR A 70 -4.95 -5.10 -12.77
CA THR A 70 -4.38 -5.22 -11.42
C THR A 70 -5.46 -5.19 -10.34
N VAL A 71 -6.45 -4.30 -10.45
CA VAL A 71 -7.60 -4.24 -9.52
C VAL A 71 -8.42 -5.52 -9.59
N GLY A 72 -8.71 -6.03 -10.80
CA GLY A 72 -9.43 -7.29 -10.96
C GLY A 72 -8.70 -8.48 -10.36
N LEU A 73 -7.37 -8.56 -10.58
CA LEU A 73 -6.51 -9.58 -9.97
C LEU A 73 -6.42 -9.41 -8.45
N ALA A 74 -6.40 -8.18 -7.94
CA ALA A 74 -6.42 -7.92 -6.51
C ALA A 74 -7.74 -8.39 -5.87
N ALA A 75 -8.88 -8.04 -6.45
CA ALA A 75 -10.19 -8.51 -5.96
C ALA A 75 -10.31 -10.05 -6.00
N PHE A 76 -9.79 -10.69 -7.06
CA PHE A 76 -9.72 -12.15 -7.15
C PHE A 76 -8.71 -12.74 -6.15
N GLY A 77 -7.59 -12.07 -5.93
CA GLY A 77 -6.59 -12.43 -4.92
C GLY A 77 -7.16 -12.40 -3.50
N GLU A 78 -7.98 -11.40 -3.19
CA GLU A 78 -8.69 -11.34 -1.91
C GLU A 78 -9.58 -12.58 -1.69
N TYR A 79 -10.32 -12.98 -2.71
CA TYR A 79 -11.11 -14.20 -2.65
C TYR A 79 -10.24 -15.45 -2.42
N GLN A 80 -9.09 -15.58 -3.11
CA GLN A 80 -8.20 -16.74 -2.97
C GLN A 80 -7.47 -16.77 -1.62
N THR A 81 -7.25 -15.62 -1.00
CA THR A 81 -6.54 -15.52 0.29
C THR A 81 -7.45 -15.72 1.51
N VAL A 82 -8.75 -15.89 1.31
CA VAL A 82 -9.68 -16.34 2.37
C VAL A 82 -9.31 -17.74 2.89
N ASP A 83 -8.80 -18.62 2.02
CA ASP A 83 -8.39 -19.99 2.37
C ASP A 83 -6.87 -20.14 2.40
N PRO A 84 -6.21 -20.11 3.57
CA PRO A 84 -4.77 -20.33 3.69
C PRO A 84 -4.28 -21.70 3.18
N GLY A 85 -5.17 -22.71 3.13
CA GLY A 85 -4.88 -24.03 2.57
C GLY A 85 -5.08 -24.14 1.05
N GLY A 86 -5.53 -23.06 0.42
CA GLY A 86 -5.79 -23.00 -1.02
C GLY A 86 -4.51 -23.09 -1.85
N ARG A 87 -4.55 -23.82 -2.98
CA ARG A 87 -3.40 -24.00 -3.87
C ARG A 87 -2.85 -22.67 -4.42
N LEU A 88 -3.67 -21.66 -4.55
CA LEU A 88 -3.33 -20.35 -5.12
C LEU A 88 -3.02 -19.31 -4.02
N TYR A 89 -3.11 -19.65 -2.75
CA TYR A 89 -2.85 -18.73 -1.64
C TYR A 89 -1.48 -18.06 -1.74
N GLY A 90 -0.38 -18.84 -1.81
CA GLY A 90 0.98 -18.30 -1.85
C GLY A 90 1.24 -17.35 -3.02
N PRO A 91 0.97 -17.75 -4.28
CA PRO A 91 1.13 -16.84 -5.43
C PRO A 91 0.32 -15.55 -5.31
N PHE A 92 -0.93 -15.61 -4.85
CA PHE A 92 -1.73 -14.40 -4.68
C PHE A 92 -1.26 -13.52 -3.53
N ARG A 93 -0.72 -14.09 -2.44
CA ARG A 93 -0.12 -13.28 -1.36
C ARG A 93 1.07 -12.47 -1.85
N ILE A 94 1.96 -13.06 -2.63
CA ILE A 94 3.09 -12.33 -3.25
C ILE A 94 2.56 -11.21 -4.17
N PHE A 95 1.57 -11.52 -5.01
CA PHE A 95 0.96 -10.53 -5.88
C PHE A 95 0.33 -9.37 -5.08
N MET A 96 -0.42 -9.68 -4.01
CA MET A 96 -1.05 -8.69 -3.16
C MET A 96 -0.02 -7.79 -2.46
N ALA A 97 1.09 -8.36 -1.98
CA ALA A 97 2.19 -7.57 -1.40
C ALA A 97 2.78 -6.60 -2.43
N VAL A 98 3.08 -7.07 -3.64
CA VAL A 98 3.57 -6.20 -4.72
C VAL A 98 2.55 -5.12 -5.08
N ALA A 99 1.28 -5.48 -5.21
CA ALA A 99 0.20 -4.52 -5.50
C ALA A 99 0.10 -3.45 -4.39
N THR A 100 0.23 -3.85 -3.13
CA THR A 100 0.22 -2.93 -1.98
C THR A 100 1.34 -1.89 -2.08
N TYR A 101 2.56 -2.29 -2.41
CA TYR A 101 3.67 -1.35 -2.60
C TYR A 101 3.47 -0.43 -3.81
N LEU A 102 2.91 -0.93 -4.92
CA LEU A 102 2.58 -0.10 -6.08
C LEU A 102 1.51 0.95 -5.75
N VAL A 103 0.49 0.55 -5.00
CA VAL A 103 -0.57 1.46 -4.53
C VAL A 103 0.01 2.51 -3.58
N ALA A 104 0.87 2.10 -2.63
CA ALA A 104 1.57 3.02 -1.74
C ALA A 104 2.38 4.05 -2.53
N PHE A 105 3.20 3.61 -3.48
CA PHE A 105 3.98 4.49 -4.35
C PHE A 105 3.13 5.50 -5.10
N SER A 106 2.00 5.05 -5.65
CA SER A 106 1.07 5.91 -6.40
C SER A 106 0.53 7.04 -5.51
N PHE A 107 0.07 6.71 -4.31
CA PHE A 107 -0.41 7.72 -3.34
C PHE A 107 0.68 8.66 -2.88
N PHE A 108 1.85 8.14 -2.52
CA PHE A 108 2.95 8.95 -2.01
C PHE A 108 3.45 9.94 -3.05
N THR A 109 3.56 9.50 -4.31
CA THR A 109 3.92 10.37 -5.43
C THR A 109 2.90 11.49 -5.63
N VAL A 110 1.63 11.16 -5.70
CA VAL A 110 0.56 12.13 -5.96
C VAL A 110 0.44 13.15 -4.83
N ILE A 111 0.47 12.69 -3.57
CA ILE A 111 0.30 13.58 -2.41
C ILE A 111 1.50 14.51 -2.23
N TYR A 112 2.68 14.10 -2.65
CA TYR A 112 3.86 14.94 -2.60
C TYR A 112 3.89 15.97 -3.74
N SER A 113 3.43 15.58 -4.92
CA SER A 113 3.43 16.44 -6.11
C SER A 113 2.35 17.53 -6.08
N ARG A 114 1.39 17.43 -5.18
CA ARG A 114 0.34 18.44 -5.01
C ARG A 114 0.66 19.36 -3.84
N ASP A 115 0.42 20.65 -4.00
CA ASP A 115 0.64 21.67 -2.97
C ASP A 115 -0.43 21.61 -1.87
N PHE A 116 -0.48 20.48 -1.18
CA PHE A 116 -1.32 20.34 0.01
C PHE A 116 -0.60 20.87 1.25
N ASP A 117 -1.38 21.44 2.17
CA ASP A 117 -0.87 21.80 3.49
C ASP A 117 -0.20 20.61 4.17
N VAL A 118 0.94 20.86 4.84
CA VAL A 118 1.75 19.82 5.48
C VAL A 118 0.95 18.91 6.41
N PRO A 119 0.08 19.44 7.31
CA PRO A 119 -0.70 18.59 8.21
C PRO A 119 -1.67 17.67 7.46
N PHE A 120 -2.30 18.18 6.39
CA PHE A 120 -3.21 17.38 5.57
C PHE A 120 -2.45 16.27 4.82
N ALA A 121 -1.33 16.60 4.16
CA ALA A 121 -0.52 15.64 3.44
C ALA A 121 0.05 14.57 4.37
N ALA A 122 0.53 14.94 5.57
CA ALA A 122 1.01 14.01 6.58
C ALA A 122 -0.10 13.08 7.08
N ALA A 123 -1.27 13.62 7.41
CA ALA A 123 -2.42 12.83 7.85
C ALA A 123 -2.91 11.87 6.76
N PHE A 124 -2.90 12.29 5.50
CA PHE A 124 -3.28 11.45 4.37
C PHE A 124 -2.30 10.28 4.18
N VAL A 125 -0.98 10.56 4.18
CA VAL A 125 0.05 9.52 4.11
C VAL A 125 -0.07 8.58 5.29
N ALA A 126 -0.28 9.10 6.51
CA ALA A 126 -0.49 8.27 7.69
C ALA A 126 -1.69 7.32 7.53
N GLY A 127 -2.83 7.83 7.08
CA GLY A 127 -4.04 7.03 6.87
C GLY A 127 -3.86 5.93 5.82
N VAL A 128 -3.34 6.29 4.64
CA VAL A 128 -3.10 5.32 3.57
C VAL A 128 -2.08 4.27 3.99
N SER A 129 -0.96 4.69 4.60
CA SER A 129 0.08 3.75 5.08
C SER A 129 -0.46 2.81 6.15
N ALA A 130 -1.31 3.29 7.07
CA ALA A 130 -1.94 2.44 8.08
C ALA A 130 -2.82 1.35 7.45
N LEU A 131 -3.68 1.71 6.49
CA LEU A 131 -4.55 0.76 5.79
C LEU A 131 -3.75 -0.28 4.99
N LEU A 132 -2.72 0.16 4.25
CA LEU A 132 -1.87 -0.73 3.46
C LEU A 132 -0.98 -1.62 4.34
N ALA A 133 -0.50 -1.11 5.49
CA ALA A 133 0.23 -1.92 6.46
C ALA A 133 -0.66 -3.00 7.07
N MET A 134 -1.93 -2.71 7.38
CA MET A 134 -2.88 -3.71 7.85
C MET A 134 -3.09 -4.83 6.83
N GLU A 135 -3.10 -4.52 5.53
CA GLU A 135 -3.19 -5.51 4.46
C GLU A 135 -1.95 -6.43 4.44
N LEU A 136 -0.75 -5.87 4.53
CA LEU A 136 0.49 -6.66 4.58
C LEU A 136 0.56 -7.55 5.83
N LEU A 137 0.20 -7.01 7.00
CA LEU A 137 0.24 -7.72 8.29
C LEU A 137 -0.88 -8.76 8.47
N ARG A 138 -1.86 -8.79 7.59
CA ARG A 138 -2.93 -9.80 7.62
C ARG A 138 -2.41 -11.24 7.48
N GLU A 139 -1.26 -11.43 6.81
CA GLU A 139 -0.61 -12.71 6.64
C GLU A 139 -0.20 -13.35 7.98
N ASP A 140 0.27 -12.55 8.93
CA ASP A 140 0.80 -13.01 10.22
C ASP A 140 -0.29 -13.45 11.21
N ARG A 141 -1.52 -13.63 10.73
CA ARG A 141 -2.70 -13.98 11.54
C ARG A 141 -2.96 -13.00 12.70
N ILE A 142 -2.37 -11.82 12.63
CA ILE A 142 -2.61 -10.76 13.58
C ILE A 142 -3.91 -10.08 13.17
N VAL A 143 -5.00 -10.73 13.54
CA VAL A 143 -6.34 -10.23 13.28
C VAL A 143 -6.81 -9.45 14.51
N GLY A 144 -7.39 -8.28 14.29
CA GLY A 144 -8.06 -7.52 15.33
C GLY A 144 -7.28 -6.30 15.83
N ARG A 145 -7.35 -6.05 17.14
CA ARG A 145 -6.87 -4.80 17.75
C ARG A 145 -5.37 -4.56 17.59
N SER A 146 -4.57 -5.63 17.57
CA SER A 146 -3.11 -5.53 17.44
C SER A 146 -2.70 -5.11 16.05
N SER A 147 -3.30 -5.66 14.99
CA SER A 147 -3.03 -5.25 13.61
C SER A 147 -3.38 -3.78 13.37
N LEU A 148 -4.50 -3.32 13.94
CA LEU A 148 -4.89 -1.91 13.86
C LEU A 148 -3.87 -0.99 14.55
N LEU A 149 -3.43 -1.32 15.76
CA LEU A 149 -2.45 -0.51 16.48
C LEU A 149 -1.11 -0.43 15.77
N VAL A 150 -0.63 -1.55 15.25
CA VAL A 150 0.61 -1.62 14.48
C VAL A 150 0.47 -0.85 13.16
N GLY A 151 -0.63 -1.01 12.44
CA GLY A 151 -0.91 -0.24 11.23
C GLY A 151 -0.93 1.26 11.49
N ILE A 152 -1.59 1.70 12.58
CA ILE A 152 -1.59 3.12 12.99
C ILE A 152 -0.17 3.59 13.33
N ALA A 153 0.62 2.81 14.04
CA ALA A 153 2.01 3.19 14.39
C ALA A 153 2.85 3.40 13.13
N ILE A 154 2.81 2.44 12.17
CA ILE A 154 3.48 2.57 10.87
C ILE A 154 2.96 3.81 10.14
N GLY A 155 1.65 3.99 10.09
CA GLY A 155 1.05 5.15 9.44
C GLY A 155 1.52 6.48 10.02
N LEU A 156 1.52 6.63 11.34
CA LEU A 156 2.00 7.85 12.01
C LEU A 156 3.47 8.12 11.69
N THR A 157 4.33 7.09 11.75
CA THR A 157 5.75 7.21 11.40
C THR A 157 5.94 7.72 9.96
N LEU A 158 5.16 7.18 9.01
CA LEU A 158 5.21 7.64 7.61
C LEU A 158 4.65 9.06 7.44
N GLY A 159 3.61 9.42 8.19
CA GLY A 159 3.07 10.78 8.21
C GLY A 159 4.10 11.80 8.72
N GLU A 160 4.79 11.49 9.83
CA GLU A 160 5.88 12.32 10.36
C GLU A 160 7.04 12.43 9.35
N PHE A 161 7.41 11.31 8.72
CA PHE A 161 8.44 11.32 7.68
C PHE A 161 8.04 12.18 6.48
N ARG A 162 6.76 12.11 6.04
CA ARG A 162 6.23 13.03 5.01
C ARG A 162 6.32 14.49 5.43
N ALA A 163 6.00 14.82 6.68
CA ALA A 163 6.13 16.18 7.20
C ALA A 163 7.60 16.65 7.21
N ALA A 164 8.54 15.78 7.58
CA ALA A 164 9.97 16.09 7.52
C ALA A 164 10.47 16.32 6.09
N LEU A 165 9.99 15.54 5.12
CA LEU A 165 10.33 15.70 3.70
C LEU A 165 9.84 17.03 3.09
N TYR A 166 8.92 17.74 3.72
CA TYR A 166 8.49 19.07 3.28
C TYR A 166 9.64 20.08 3.18
N PHE A 167 10.61 19.98 4.08
CA PHE A 167 11.77 20.85 4.12
C PHE A 167 12.85 20.48 3.08
N TYR A 168 12.64 19.40 2.34
CA TYR A 168 13.60 18.92 1.36
C TYR A 168 12.97 18.96 -0.05
N PRO A 169 13.43 19.83 -0.97
CA PRO A 169 12.81 20.01 -2.27
C PRO A 169 13.12 18.81 -3.19
N LEU A 170 12.22 17.86 -3.24
CA LEU A 170 12.25 16.68 -4.11
C LEU A 170 11.16 16.78 -5.18
N ASP A 171 11.37 16.08 -6.29
CA ASP A 171 10.28 15.81 -7.23
C ASP A 171 9.34 14.76 -6.68
N GLY A 172 8.07 14.79 -7.11
CA GLY A 172 7.06 13.88 -6.58
C GLY A 172 7.40 12.41 -6.69
N LEU A 173 8.01 11.99 -7.81
CA LEU A 173 8.45 10.60 -8.01
C LEU A 173 9.57 10.19 -7.04
N LEU A 174 10.56 11.07 -6.85
CA LEU A 174 11.67 10.80 -5.91
C LEU A 174 11.19 10.79 -4.47
N ALA A 175 10.33 11.71 -4.09
CA ALA A 175 9.73 11.74 -2.76
C ALA A 175 8.83 10.54 -2.52
N GLY A 176 8.02 10.14 -3.52
CA GLY A 176 7.23 8.92 -3.48
C GLY A 176 8.08 7.68 -3.30
N ALA A 177 9.22 7.59 -3.98
CA ALA A 177 10.18 6.50 -3.82
C ALA A 177 10.80 6.47 -2.42
N LEU A 178 11.18 7.62 -1.84
CA LEU A 178 11.70 7.67 -0.46
C LEU A 178 10.65 7.23 0.57
N LEU A 179 9.40 7.69 0.42
CA LEU A 179 8.30 7.26 1.29
C LEU A 179 8.02 5.76 1.14
N LEU A 180 8.11 5.22 -0.10
CA LEU A 180 7.97 3.79 -0.34
C LEU A 180 9.08 2.98 0.34
N ILE A 181 10.33 3.43 0.24
CA ILE A 181 11.47 2.81 0.91
C ILE A 181 11.28 2.81 2.43
N ALA A 182 10.83 3.93 3.00
CA ALA A 182 10.53 4.02 4.43
C ALA A 182 9.35 3.11 4.83
N PHE A 183 8.31 3.00 3.98
CA PHE A 183 7.19 2.10 4.20
C PHE A 183 7.63 0.63 4.16
N TYR A 184 8.47 0.25 3.19
CA TYR A 184 9.05 -1.10 3.10
C TYR A 184 9.87 -1.43 4.34
N LEU A 185 10.74 -0.49 4.79
CA LEU A 185 11.53 -0.68 6.00
C LEU A 185 10.65 -0.88 7.23
N ALA A 186 9.65 -0.01 7.43
CA ALA A 186 8.78 -0.07 8.58
C ALA A 186 7.96 -1.37 8.62
N THR A 187 7.37 -1.76 7.49
CA THR A 187 6.58 -2.99 7.39
C THR A 187 7.44 -4.24 7.52
N GLY A 188 8.63 -4.26 6.91
CA GLY A 188 9.57 -5.38 6.99
C GLY A 188 10.09 -5.62 8.41
N ILE A 189 10.52 -4.57 9.11
CA ILE A 189 10.96 -4.68 10.51
C ILE A 189 9.83 -5.19 11.40
N VAL A 190 8.62 -4.65 11.22
CA VAL A 190 7.47 -5.07 12.02
C VAL A 190 7.12 -6.54 11.75
N HIS A 191 7.16 -6.98 10.49
CA HIS A 191 6.93 -8.38 10.13
C HIS A 191 7.89 -9.32 10.89
N HIS A 192 9.19 -9.04 10.87
CA HIS A 192 10.18 -9.84 11.60
C HIS A 192 10.06 -9.76 13.13
N ILE A 193 9.61 -8.62 13.69
CA ILE A 193 9.31 -8.50 15.12
C ILE A 193 8.15 -9.44 15.50
N LEU A 194 7.13 -9.51 14.64
CA LEU A 194 5.93 -10.32 14.88
C LEU A 194 6.23 -11.81 14.75
N ASP A 195 7.08 -12.20 13.81
CA ASP A 195 7.54 -13.57 13.62
C ASP A 195 8.58 -14.03 14.68
N ARG A 196 9.05 -13.09 15.51
CA ARG A 196 10.09 -13.31 16.54
C ARG A 196 11.41 -13.83 15.96
N ASP A 197 11.72 -13.49 14.73
CA ASP A 197 12.95 -13.89 14.03
C ASP A 197 13.86 -12.68 13.71
N LEU A 198 13.54 -11.50 14.24
CA LEU A 198 14.37 -10.31 14.07
C LEU A 198 15.71 -10.50 14.79
N ASP A 199 16.74 -10.82 14.03
CA ASP A 199 18.12 -10.82 14.50
C ASP A 199 18.88 -9.56 14.02
N LEU A 200 20.09 -9.39 14.53
CA LEU A 200 20.91 -8.22 14.20
C LEU A 200 21.33 -8.22 12.71
N ALA A 201 21.50 -9.40 12.11
CA ALA A 201 21.89 -9.53 10.70
C ALA A 201 20.73 -9.11 9.79
N THR A 202 19.52 -9.58 10.06
CA THR A 202 18.31 -9.20 9.34
C THR A 202 18.04 -7.69 9.47
N ALA A 203 18.13 -7.14 10.68
CA ALA A 203 17.97 -5.71 10.88
C ALA A 203 19.02 -4.89 10.11
N ALA A 204 20.28 -5.33 10.11
CA ALA A 204 21.36 -4.67 9.38
C ALA A 204 21.12 -4.74 7.86
N GLU A 205 20.66 -5.86 7.33
CA GLU A 205 20.32 -6.02 5.92
C GLU A 205 19.25 -5.00 5.49
N TYR A 206 18.14 -4.89 6.23
CA TYR A 206 17.09 -3.91 5.95
C TYR A 206 17.63 -2.47 5.96
N VAL A 207 18.45 -2.13 6.95
CA VAL A 207 19.06 -0.79 7.04
C VAL A 207 20.01 -0.53 5.86
N VAL A 208 20.84 -1.49 5.47
CA VAL A 208 21.79 -1.34 4.35
C VAL A 208 21.03 -1.18 3.03
N VAL A 209 20.04 -2.04 2.76
CA VAL A 209 19.23 -1.96 1.54
C VAL A 209 18.46 -0.64 1.48
N THR A 210 17.86 -0.22 2.59
CA THR A 210 17.09 1.03 2.67
C THR A 210 18.01 2.25 2.50
N ALA A 211 19.16 2.26 3.18
CA ALA A 211 20.13 3.35 3.06
C ALA A 211 20.70 3.43 1.63
N GLY A 212 21.00 2.30 1.01
CA GLY A 212 21.48 2.23 -0.38
C GLY A 212 20.42 2.75 -1.36
N ALA A 213 19.17 2.33 -1.23
CA ALA A 213 18.08 2.79 -2.06
C ALA A 213 17.79 4.30 -1.87
N ALA A 214 17.79 4.79 -0.62
CA ALA A 214 17.64 6.21 -0.32
C ALA A 214 18.80 7.05 -0.88
N ALA A 215 20.04 6.56 -0.76
CA ALA A 215 21.21 7.22 -1.36
C ALA A 215 21.09 7.29 -2.89
N ALA A 216 20.60 6.24 -3.55
CA ALA A 216 20.37 6.24 -4.99
C ALA A 216 19.31 7.28 -5.40
N VAL A 217 18.23 7.44 -4.64
CA VAL A 217 17.20 8.47 -4.89
C VAL A 217 17.78 9.87 -4.73
N VAL A 218 18.57 10.11 -3.67
CA VAL A 218 19.22 11.40 -3.44
C VAL A 218 20.26 11.71 -4.53
N ALA A 219 21.03 10.71 -4.96
CA ALA A 219 21.99 10.85 -6.05
C ALA A 219 21.30 11.15 -7.40
N ALA A 220 20.16 10.52 -7.68
CA ALA A 220 19.38 10.80 -8.87
C ALA A 220 18.96 12.28 -8.95
N LYS A 221 18.60 12.90 -7.82
CA LYS A 221 18.30 14.33 -7.74
C LYS A 221 19.50 15.23 -8.11
N ALA A 222 20.72 14.81 -7.77
CA ALA A 222 21.92 15.62 -8.06
C ALA A 222 22.29 15.64 -9.54
N ILE A 223 21.68 14.76 -10.36
CA ILE A 223 21.93 14.62 -11.80
C ILE A 223 20.85 15.33 -12.63
N THR A 224 19.67 15.53 -12.07
CA THR A 224 18.54 16.25 -12.69
C THR A 224 18.48 17.70 -12.25
#